data_c51f41136b669ae17c413f9b03340a94
#
_entry.id   c51f41136b669ae17c413f9b03340a94
#
_cell.length_a   1.000
_cell.length_b   1.000
_cell.length_c   1.000
_cell.angle_alpha   90.00
_cell.angle_beta   90.00
_cell.angle_gamma   90.00
#
_symmetry.space_group_name_H-M   'P 1'
#
loop_
_entity.id
_entity.type
_entity.pdbx_description
1 polymer ?
#
loop_
_entity_poly.entity_id
_entity_poly.type
_entity_poly.pdbx_seq_one_letter_code
_entity_poly.pdbx_strand_id
1 'polypeptide(L)'
;MELETALTEFFEMRPILAQARMGTYFIIPLRYEAGALRHDRIQALGRPWDVTTMDLSETVKRLFYADDTASIGGCYQIDAEALCQALFGGETAPGITAFSVSDKNGCAERLPFSFYHAYLYYFHTRVAFLCLGIGYGDMRVLRWICNLGFAESRADYHYRDAFGQEHGFVLEKQLEEVLRSWGLEGFFASGSTLLLEAYVDNVAVVPQRFRSLDTIRRAAFNLHLMSPPNALAEDDSEEDVDYVYAVKTQELGTYRWGCCVSSQTISYIMANETLDIDAEMAAQAQDGLPLLLMALYEKYTCLRFAQLITAADKKSMKQSRIGK
;
A
#
# COMPACT_ATOMS: atom_id res chain seq x y z
N MET A 1 -13.03 23.36 -8.94
CA MET A 1 -13.50 23.53 -7.53
C MET A 1 -12.43 24.36 -6.83
N GLU A 2 -12.79 25.52 -6.33
CA GLU A 2 -11.82 26.35 -5.62
C GLU A 2 -11.36 25.59 -4.35
N LEU A 3 -10.10 25.74 -3.97
CA LEU A 3 -9.51 25.09 -2.78
C LEU A 3 -10.39 25.29 -1.54
N GLU A 4 -10.98 26.47 -1.40
CA GLU A 4 -11.88 26.81 -0.30
C GLU A 4 -13.16 25.96 -0.29
N THR A 5 -13.75 25.67 -1.46
CA THR A 5 -14.92 24.80 -1.60
C THR A 5 -14.54 23.35 -1.28
N ALA A 6 -13.41 22.87 -1.78
CA ALA A 6 -12.91 21.53 -1.48
C ALA A 6 -12.60 21.34 0.00
N LEU A 7 -12.01 22.35 0.65
CA LEU A 7 -11.76 22.33 2.09
C LEU A 7 -13.07 22.36 2.88
N THR A 8 -14.06 23.14 2.45
CA THR A 8 -15.39 23.19 3.10
C THR A 8 -16.08 21.85 3.01
N GLU A 9 -16.14 21.23 1.82
CA GLU A 9 -16.70 19.89 1.63
C GLU A 9 -15.94 18.83 2.45
N PHE A 10 -14.62 18.92 2.51
CA PHE A 10 -13.79 18.06 3.34
C PHE A 10 -14.17 18.16 4.82
N PHE A 11 -14.35 19.37 5.35
CA PHE A 11 -14.73 19.56 6.74
C PHE A 11 -16.16 19.08 7.03
N GLU A 12 -17.09 19.21 6.09
CA GLU A 12 -18.45 18.68 6.21
C GLU A 12 -18.47 17.14 6.26
N MET A 13 -17.58 16.47 5.51
CA MET A 13 -17.45 15.00 5.52
C MET A 13 -16.70 14.46 6.74
N ARG A 14 -15.95 15.28 7.45
CA ARG A 14 -15.17 14.89 8.62
C ARG A 14 -15.98 14.13 9.68
N PRO A 15 -17.22 14.50 10.03
CA PRO A 15 -18.04 13.73 10.97
C PRO A 15 -18.40 12.33 10.47
N ILE A 16 -18.51 12.12 9.15
CA ILE A 16 -18.80 10.82 8.54
C ILE A 16 -17.55 9.94 8.61
N LEU A 17 -16.42 10.46 8.17
CA LEU A 17 -15.14 9.74 8.18
C LEU A 17 -14.62 9.48 9.60
N ALA A 18 -14.96 10.32 10.57
CA ALA A 18 -14.66 10.07 11.99
C ALA A 18 -15.39 8.85 12.57
N GLN A 19 -16.46 8.38 11.90
CA GLN A 19 -17.19 7.17 12.26
C GLN A 19 -16.83 5.98 11.36
N ALA A 20 -15.91 6.17 10.42
CA ALA A 20 -15.44 5.11 9.54
C ALA A 20 -14.47 4.18 10.25
N ARG A 21 -14.37 2.95 9.74
CA ARG A 21 -13.22 2.07 9.93
C ARG A 21 -12.44 2.08 8.62
N MET A 22 -11.13 2.15 8.73
CA MET A 22 -10.28 2.36 7.56
C MET A 22 -9.07 1.44 7.59
N GLY A 23 -8.64 1.05 6.40
CA GLY A 23 -7.41 0.35 6.16
C GLY A 23 -6.78 0.80 4.85
N THR A 24 -5.48 0.61 4.74
CA THR A 24 -4.73 1.01 3.56
C THR A 24 -3.72 -0.07 3.23
N TYR A 25 -3.63 -0.46 1.96
CA TYR A 25 -2.49 -1.20 1.43
C TYR A 25 -1.50 -0.22 0.79
N PHE A 26 -0.29 -0.22 1.31
CA PHE A 26 0.86 0.44 0.65
C PHE A 26 1.50 -0.57 -0.29
N ILE A 27 1.43 -0.32 -1.58
CA ILE A 27 1.97 -1.18 -2.62
C ILE A 27 3.34 -0.64 -3.00
N ILE A 28 4.38 -1.33 -2.57
CA ILE A 28 5.77 -0.92 -2.69
C ILE A 28 6.42 -1.70 -3.84
N PRO A 29 6.76 -1.04 -4.96
CA PRO A 29 7.47 -1.67 -6.06
C PRO A 29 8.91 -2.02 -5.68
N LEU A 30 9.29 -3.26 -5.97
CA LEU A 30 10.58 -3.84 -5.63
C LEU A 30 11.21 -4.50 -6.85
N ARG A 31 12.50 -4.76 -6.76
CA ARG A 31 13.24 -5.57 -7.74
C ARG A 31 14.16 -6.56 -7.03
N TYR A 32 14.60 -7.57 -7.76
CA TYR A 32 15.60 -8.52 -7.29
C TYR A 32 16.48 -9.02 -8.44
N GLU A 33 17.69 -9.50 -8.13
CA GLU A 33 18.56 -10.11 -9.10
C GLU A 33 18.32 -11.63 -9.21
N ALA A 34 18.77 -12.25 -10.31
CA ALA A 34 18.58 -13.67 -10.53
C ALA A 34 19.18 -14.48 -9.38
N GLY A 35 18.37 -15.35 -8.76
CA GLY A 35 18.79 -16.17 -7.63
C GLY A 35 18.95 -15.43 -6.31
N ALA A 36 18.63 -14.13 -6.23
CA ALA A 36 18.73 -13.37 -4.99
C ALA A 36 17.51 -13.53 -4.09
N LEU A 37 16.34 -13.83 -4.65
CA LEU A 37 15.09 -13.97 -3.88
C LEU A 37 15.18 -15.19 -2.95
N ARG A 38 15.04 -14.94 -1.66
CA ARG A 38 15.21 -15.93 -0.59
C ARG A 38 13.86 -16.49 -0.16
N HIS A 39 13.32 -17.39 -0.97
CA HIS A 39 12.05 -18.06 -0.71
C HIS A 39 12.00 -18.72 0.67
N ASP A 40 13.10 -19.33 1.11
CA ASP A 40 13.27 -19.97 2.41
C ASP A 40 12.99 -18.98 3.56
N ARG A 41 13.48 -17.76 3.46
CA ARG A 41 13.29 -16.74 4.50
C ARG A 41 11.88 -16.16 4.49
N ILE A 42 11.30 -16.00 3.31
CA ILE A 42 9.92 -15.50 3.18
C ILE A 42 8.94 -16.55 3.72
N GLN A 43 9.16 -17.83 3.41
CA GLN A 43 8.32 -18.94 3.90
C GLN A 43 8.41 -19.14 5.43
N ALA A 44 9.50 -18.70 6.05
CA ALA A 44 9.60 -18.71 7.51
C ALA A 44 8.64 -17.72 8.19
N LEU A 45 8.16 -16.71 7.47
CA LEU A 45 7.28 -15.65 7.98
C LEU A 45 5.86 -15.70 7.41
N GLY A 46 5.68 -16.46 6.33
CA GLY A 46 4.43 -16.51 5.61
C GLY A 46 4.26 -17.80 4.85
N ARG A 47 3.13 -17.95 4.23
CA ARG A 47 2.78 -19.11 3.41
C ARG A 47 2.53 -18.69 1.97
N PRO A 48 2.78 -19.59 1.00
CA PRO A 48 2.29 -19.37 -0.36
C PRO A 48 0.79 -19.08 -0.32
N TRP A 49 0.37 -18.02 -1.00
CA TRP A 49 -1.04 -17.67 -1.06
C TRP A 49 -1.76 -18.66 -1.97
N ASP A 50 -2.86 -19.20 -1.49
CA ASP A 50 -3.71 -20.07 -2.32
C ASP A 50 -4.57 -19.22 -3.26
N VAL A 51 -4.07 -19.01 -4.47
CA VAL A 51 -4.75 -18.24 -5.51
C VAL A 51 -6.08 -18.86 -5.98
N THR A 52 -6.33 -20.14 -5.64
CA THR A 52 -7.61 -20.78 -5.98
C THR A 52 -8.77 -20.19 -5.21
N THR A 53 -8.49 -19.58 -4.06
CA THR A 53 -9.51 -18.93 -3.20
C THR A 53 -9.85 -17.51 -3.63
N MET A 54 -9.08 -16.92 -4.57
CA MET A 54 -9.35 -15.59 -5.08
C MET A 54 -10.59 -15.55 -5.97
N ASP A 55 -11.37 -14.48 -5.90
CA ASP A 55 -12.53 -14.26 -6.79
C ASP A 55 -12.12 -13.65 -8.14
N LEU A 56 -11.20 -14.34 -8.81
CA LEU A 56 -10.64 -13.95 -10.10
C LEU A 56 -10.97 -14.99 -11.16
N SER A 57 -10.91 -14.57 -12.43
CA SER A 57 -11.05 -15.53 -13.53
C SER A 57 -9.93 -16.59 -13.51
N GLU A 58 -10.25 -17.82 -13.93
CA GLU A 58 -9.26 -18.91 -14.01
C GLU A 58 -8.02 -18.53 -14.84
N THR A 59 -8.18 -17.70 -15.85
CA THR A 59 -7.06 -17.21 -16.66
C THR A 59 -6.09 -16.38 -15.82
N VAL A 60 -6.59 -15.50 -14.95
CA VAL A 60 -5.75 -14.69 -14.06
C VAL A 60 -5.13 -15.54 -12.95
N LYS A 61 -5.90 -16.44 -12.35
CA LYS A 61 -5.39 -17.38 -11.34
C LYS A 61 -4.19 -18.17 -11.84
N ARG A 62 -4.26 -18.71 -13.07
CA ARG A 62 -3.18 -19.48 -13.69
C ARG A 62 -1.85 -18.73 -13.81
N LEU A 63 -1.88 -17.40 -13.87
CA LEU A 63 -0.66 -16.60 -13.89
C LEU A 63 0.17 -16.74 -12.60
N PHE A 64 -0.45 -17.17 -11.51
CA PHE A 64 0.19 -17.33 -10.20
C PHE A 64 0.31 -18.77 -9.73
N TYR A 65 -0.13 -19.76 -10.51
CA TYR A 65 0.05 -21.18 -10.16
C TYR A 65 1.51 -21.57 -10.31
N ALA A 66 2.14 -22.00 -9.22
CA ALA A 66 3.56 -22.34 -9.20
C ALA A 66 3.95 -23.45 -10.20
N ASP A 67 3.03 -24.39 -10.47
CA ASP A 67 3.26 -25.56 -11.32
C ASP A 67 2.75 -25.36 -12.77
N ASP A 68 2.20 -24.20 -13.12
CA ASP A 68 1.74 -23.92 -14.48
C ASP A 68 2.87 -23.27 -15.29
N THR A 69 3.09 -23.78 -16.51
CA THR A 69 4.06 -23.21 -17.46
C THR A 69 3.71 -21.80 -17.91
N ALA A 70 2.45 -21.38 -17.73
CA ALA A 70 1.98 -20.03 -17.99
C ALA A 70 2.18 -19.10 -16.78
N SER A 71 2.64 -19.61 -15.64
CA SER A 71 2.87 -18.79 -14.44
C SER A 71 3.91 -17.71 -14.72
N ILE A 72 3.58 -16.50 -14.33
CA ILE A 72 4.48 -15.32 -14.41
C ILE A 72 5.13 -14.99 -13.07
N GLY A 73 4.71 -15.64 -11.98
CA GLY A 73 5.20 -15.38 -10.64
C GLY A 73 4.41 -16.13 -9.56
N GLY A 74 4.47 -15.62 -8.34
CA GLY A 74 3.73 -16.17 -7.21
C GLY A 74 3.48 -15.11 -6.13
N CYS A 75 2.76 -15.50 -5.10
CA CYS A 75 2.43 -14.64 -3.98
C CYS A 75 2.64 -15.36 -2.65
N TYR A 76 3.12 -14.63 -1.66
CA TYR A 76 3.17 -15.03 -0.25
C TYR A 76 2.24 -14.15 0.57
N GLN A 77 1.42 -14.78 1.40
CA GLN A 77 0.73 -14.10 2.49
C GLN A 77 1.61 -14.15 3.73
N ILE A 78 1.87 -13.01 4.32
CA ILE A 78 2.68 -12.84 5.53
C ILE A 78 1.75 -12.38 6.64
N ASP A 79 1.66 -13.16 7.70
CA ASP A 79 0.80 -12.83 8.85
C ASP A 79 1.28 -11.56 9.55
N ALA A 80 0.34 -10.77 10.07
CA ALA A 80 0.65 -9.50 10.75
C ALA A 80 1.62 -9.70 11.93
N GLU A 81 1.43 -10.75 12.71
CA GLU A 81 2.32 -11.07 13.84
C GLU A 81 3.73 -11.43 13.37
N ALA A 82 3.85 -12.29 12.36
CA ALA A 82 5.13 -12.67 11.77
C ALA A 82 5.84 -11.46 11.13
N LEU A 83 5.08 -10.56 10.48
CA LEU A 83 5.62 -9.31 9.96
C LEU A 83 6.17 -8.44 11.09
N CYS A 84 5.43 -8.25 12.18
CA CYS A 84 5.89 -7.50 13.34
C CYS A 84 7.16 -8.10 13.94
N GLN A 85 7.25 -9.42 14.06
CA GLN A 85 8.46 -10.10 14.51
C GLN A 85 9.64 -9.83 13.60
N ALA A 86 9.43 -9.84 12.28
CA ALA A 86 10.48 -9.54 11.31
C ALA A 86 10.93 -8.07 11.38
N LEU A 87 10.01 -7.13 11.53
CA LEU A 87 10.29 -5.69 11.57
C LEU A 87 11.03 -5.27 12.86
N PHE A 88 10.69 -5.85 14.01
CA PHE A 88 11.18 -5.40 15.33
C PHE A 88 12.19 -6.33 15.96
N GLY A 89 12.55 -7.42 15.31
CA GLY A 89 13.73 -8.20 15.56
C GLY A 89 13.69 -9.17 16.73
N GLY A 90 13.62 -10.47 16.42
CA GLY A 90 14.27 -11.51 17.16
C GLY A 90 13.68 -11.92 18.52
N GLU A 91 14.23 -12.98 19.04
CA GLU A 91 13.93 -13.68 20.31
C GLU A 91 13.87 -12.79 21.57
N THR A 92 14.20 -11.50 21.45
CA THR A 92 14.27 -10.55 22.57
C THR A 92 13.27 -9.39 22.48
N ALA A 93 12.47 -9.29 21.42
CA ALA A 93 11.41 -8.28 21.40
C ALA A 93 10.32 -8.71 22.39
N PRO A 94 10.14 -8.04 23.53
CA PRO A 94 9.00 -8.30 24.40
C PRO A 94 7.75 -8.07 23.58
N GLY A 95 6.74 -8.93 23.71
CA GLY A 95 5.54 -8.90 22.88
C GLY A 95 4.99 -7.49 22.69
N ILE A 96 4.86 -7.06 21.45
CA ILE A 96 4.33 -5.73 21.12
C ILE A 96 2.82 -5.77 21.36
N THR A 97 2.32 -4.82 22.14
CA THR A 97 0.91 -4.76 22.51
C THR A 97 0.12 -3.71 21.76
N ALA A 98 0.79 -2.67 21.24
CA ALA A 98 0.13 -1.60 20.51
C ALA A 98 1.11 -0.83 19.63
N PHE A 99 0.60 -0.33 18.51
CA PHE A 99 1.28 0.65 17.66
C PHE A 99 0.55 1.98 17.69
N SER A 100 1.30 3.05 17.58
CA SER A 100 0.75 4.40 17.45
C SER A 100 1.65 5.26 16.58
N VAL A 101 1.07 6.30 16.03
CA VAL A 101 1.74 7.29 15.18
C VAL A 101 1.37 8.69 15.63
N SER A 102 2.31 9.61 15.51
CA SER A 102 2.11 11.04 15.75
C SER A 102 2.65 11.88 14.60
N ASP A 103 2.18 13.12 14.49
CA ASP A 103 2.74 14.08 13.54
C ASP A 103 4.08 14.60 14.04
N LYS A 104 5.12 14.44 13.23
CA LYS A 104 6.48 14.91 13.48
C LYS A 104 6.61 16.42 13.70
N ASN A 105 5.67 17.20 13.16
CA ASN A 105 5.74 18.66 13.13
C ASN A 105 4.89 19.38 14.18
N GLY A 106 4.35 18.70 15.18
CA GLY A 106 3.76 19.47 16.26
C GLY A 106 2.55 18.96 16.99
N CYS A 107 2.10 17.74 16.80
CA CYS A 107 1.04 17.20 17.61
C CYS A 107 1.57 16.12 18.56
N ALA A 108 1.48 16.39 19.88
CA ALA A 108 1.83 15.39 20.89
C ALA A 108 0.82 14.23 20.96
N GLU A 109 -0.29 14.33 20.21
CA GLU A 109 -1.32 13.29 20.17
C GLU A 109 -0.83 12.09 19.37
N ARG A 110 -0.98 10.91 19.96
CA ARG A 110 -0.65 9.62 19.37
C ARG A 110 -1.91 8.88 19.00
N LEU A 111 -2.02 8.49 17.73
CA LEU A 111 -3.16 7.77 17.21
C LEU A 111 -2.81 6.31 16.98
N PRO A 112 -3.68 5.37 17.39
CA PRO A 112 -3.42 3.96 17.23
C PRO A 112 -3.55 3.52 15.78
N PHE A 113 -2.72 2.56 15.39
CA PHE A 113 -2.84 1.79 14.15
C PHE A 113 -2.48 0.33 14.39
N SER A 114 -2.78 -0.53 13.43
CA SER A 114 -2.42 -1.94 13.45
C SER A 114 -1.89 -2.38 12.08
N PHE A 115 -1.04 -3.40 12.06
CA PHE A 115 -0.70 -4.08 10.82
C PHE A 115 -1.75 -5.14 10.51
N TYR A 116 -2.13 -5.22 9.22
CA TYR A 116 -2.84 -6.35 8.63
C TYR A 116 -1.85 -7.34 8.04
N HIS A 117 -2.37 -8.40 7.41
CA HIS A 117 -1.54 -9.27 6.59
C HIS A 117 -0.83 -8.46 5.51
N ALA A 118 0.43 -8.80 5.24
CA ALA A 118 1.13 -8.30 4.09
C ALA A 118 1.16 -9.36 3.00
N TYR A 119 1.23 -8.91 1.75
CA TYR A 119 1.30 -9.79 0.58
C TYR A 119 2.55 -9.44 -0.22
N LEU A 120 3.37 -10.44 -0.51
CA LEU A 120 4.53 -10.28 -1.38
C LEU A 120 4.27 -10.99 -2.70
N TYR A 121 4.02 -10.23 -3.75
CA TYR A 121 3.94 -10.71 -5.12
C TYR A 121 5.32 -10.61 -5.76
N TYR A 122 5.78 -11.67 -6.39
CA TYR A 122 7.05 -11.71 -7.13
C TYR A 122 6.84 -12.28 -8.52
N PHE A 123 7.58 -11.76 -9.50
CA PHE A 123 7.41 -12.08 -10.90
C PHE A 123 8.73 -12.53 -11.52
N HIS A 124 8.69 -13.46 -12.48
CA HIS A 124 9.89 -13.98 -13.16
C HIS A 124 10.68 -12.90 -13.91
N THR A 125 10.06 -11.76 -14.23
CA THR A 125 10.73 -10.57 -14.76
C THR A 125 11.61 -9.83 -13.76
N ARG A 126 11.72 -10.36 -12.52
CA ARG A 126 12.49 -9.79 -11.39
C ARG A 126 11.91 -8.48 -10.85
N VAL A 127 10.64 -8.32 -11.02
CA VAL A 127 9.82 -7.30 -10.34
C VAL A 127 9.09 -7.97 -9.19
N ALA A 128 8.92 -7.26 -8.09
CA ALA A 128 8.09 -7.70 -6.98
C ALA A 128 7.30 -6.51 -6.40
N PHE A 129 6.26 -6.80 -5.64
CA PHE A 129 5.48 -5.80 -4.92
C PHE A 129 5.21 -6.29 -3.50
N LEU A 130 5.56 -5.48 -2.51
CA LEU A 130 5.09 -5.68 -1.15
C LEU A 130 3.82 -4.85 -0.96
N CYS A 131 2.72 -5.51 -0.63
CA CYS A 131 1.47 -4.88 -0.23
C CYS A 131 1.41 -4.91 1.30
N LEU A 132 1.69 -3.78 1.95
CA LEU A 132 1.69 -3.64 3.40
C LEU A 132 0.34 -3.10 3.87
N GLY A 133 -0.44 -3.90 4.58
CA GLY A 133 -1.74 -3.51 5.11
C GLY A 133 -1.63 -2.82 6.48
N ILE A 134 -2.26 -1.65 6.63
CA ILE A 134 -2.35 -0.91 7.89
C ILE A 134 -3.81 -0.53 8.15
N GLY A 135 -4.29 -0.82 9.36
CA GLY A 135 -5.64 -0.50 9.82
C GLY A 135 -5.64 0.63 10.84
N TYR A 136 -6.64 1.49 10.80
CA TYR A 136 -6.76 2.64 11.71
C TYR A 136 -8.22 3.13 11.82
N GLY A 137 -8.52 3.84 12.90
CA GLY A 137 -9.85 4.42 13.14
C GLY A 137 -9.92 5.94 12.99
N ASP A 138 -8.79 6.61 12.74
CA ASP A 138 -8.71 8.06 12.57
C ASP A 138 -8.01 8.40 11.26
N MET A 139 -8.70 9.16 10.40
CA MET A 139 -8.19 9.55 9.09
C MET A 139 -6.87 10.37 9.15
N ARG A 140 -6.55 10.99 10.27
CA ARG A 140 -5.27 11.70 10.45
C ARG A 140 -4.08 10.75 10.36
N VAL A 141 -4.27 9.49 10.77
CA VAL A 141 -3.25 8.44 10.62
C VAL A 141 -2.87 8.29 9.15
N LEU A 142 -3.85 8.17 8.25
CA LEU A 142 -3.60 8.09 6.81
C LEU A 142 -2.75 9.26 6.31
N ARG A 143 -3.11 10.49 6.68
CA ARG A 143 -2.36 11.69 6.29
C ARG A 143 -0.90 11.68 6.76
N TRP A 144 -0.62 11.11 7.93
CA TRP A 144 0.74 11.03 8.46
C TRP A 144 1.55 9.91 7.80
N ILE A 145 0.95 8.72 7.62
CA ILE A 145 1.64 7.54 7.09
C ILE A 145 1.71 7.50 5.55
N CYS A 146 0.87 8.25 4.83
CA CYS A 146 0.87 8.27 3.36
C CYS A 146 2.19 8.75 2.74
N ASN A 147 3.03 9.40 3.52
CA ASN A 147 4.38 9.77 3.09
C ASN A 147 5.41 8.65 3.29
N LEU A 148 4.96 7.42 3.51
CA LEU A 148 5.86 6.26 3.57
C LEU A 148 6.69 6.19 2.29
N GLY A 149 8.01 6.29 2.45
CA GLY A 149 8.95 6.29 1.32
C GLY A 149 9.29 7.65 0.71
N PHE A 150 8.62 8.72 1.09
CA PHE A 150 9.03 10.07 0.73
C PHE A 150 10.08 10.60 1.73
N ALA A 151 11.05 11.37 1.23
CA ALA A 151 12.16 11.91 2.04
C ALA A 151 11.72 12.75 3.25
N GLU A 152 10.47 13.20 3.27
CA GLU A 152 9.86 14.00 4.32
C GLU A 152 8.70 13.27 4.99
N SER A 153 8.95 12.07 5.53
CA SER A 153 7.95 11.41 6.37
C SER A 153 7.50 12.34 7.50
N ARG A 154 6.18 12.55 7.59
CA ARG A 154 5.57 13.36 8.66
C ARG A 154 5.18 12.53 9.88
N ALA A 155 5.46 11.24 9.85
CA ALA A 155 5.08 10.31 10.89
C ALA A 155 6.26 9.99 11.82
N ASP A 156 6.02 10.10 13.12
CA ASP A 156 6.83 9.46 14.14
C ASP A 156 6.09 8.22 14.63
N TYR A 157 6.70 7.07 14.42
CA TYR A 157 6.12 5.76 14.76
C TYR A 157 6.57 5.30 16.14
N HIS A 158 5.65 4.73 16.89
CA HIS A 158 5.89 4.19 18.22
C HIS A 158 5.24 2.82 18.38
N TYR A 159 5.87 1.96 19.18
CA TYR A 159 5.23 0.75 19.68
C TYR A 159 5.35 0.68 21.20
N ARG A 160 4.43 -0.04 21.81
CA ARG A 160 4.46 -0.33 23.25
C ARG A 160 4.78 -1.81 23.44
N ASP A 161 5.76 -2.09 24.28
CA ASP A 161 6.15 -3.45 24.63
C ASP A 161 5.23 -4.07 25.71
N ALA A 162 5.46 -5.34 26.02
CA ALA A 162 4.71 -6.06 27.06
C ALA A 162 4.88 -5.49 28.48
N PHE A 163 5.92 -4.69 28.70
CA PHE A 163 6.16 -4.00 29.97
C PHE A 163 5.52 -2.61 30.03
N GLY A 164 4.84 -2.21 28.94
CA GLY A 164 4.20 -0.90 28.84
C GLY A 164 5.17 0.23 28.47
N GLN A 165 6.43 -0.07 28.14
CA GLN A 165 7.38 0.93 27.68
C GLN A 165 7.13 1.29 26.22
N GLU A 166 7.30 2.55 25.89
CA GLU A 166 7.16 3.06 24.53
C GLU A 166 8.52 3.22 23.87
N HIS A 167 8.59 2.77 22.61
CA HIS A 167 9.77 2.81 21.77
C HIS A 167 9.44 3.48 20.46
N GLY A 168 10.29 4.43 20.03
CA GLY A 168 10.22 5.04 18.71
C GLY A 168 10.89 4.14 17.67
N PHE A 169 10.38 4.15 16.44
CA PHE A 169 11.00 3.44 15.32
C PHE A 169 10.82 4.19 13.99
N VAL A 170 11.60 3.80 13.00
CA VAL A 170 11.51 4.32 11.63
C VAL A 170 11.04 3.17 10.75
N LEU A 171 9.77 3.20 10.35
CA LEU A 171 9.14 2.09 9.62
C LEU A 171 9.88 1.76 8.32
N GLU A 172 10.29 2.78 7.57
CA GLU A 172 11.02 2.63 6.31
C GLU A 172 12.34 1.86 6.51
N LYS A 173 13.05 2.15 7.59
CA LYS A 173 14.32 1.48 7.91
C LYS A 173 14.10 0.01 8.25
N GLN A 174 13.08 -0.30 9.07
CA GLN A 174 12.75 -1.67 9.42
C GLN A 174 12.34 -2.47 8.19
N LEU A 175 11.49 -1.88 7.33
CA LEU A 175 11.10 -2.51 6.07
C LEU A 175 12.31 -2.76 5.16
N GLU A 176 13.23 -1.81 5.04
CA GLU A 176 14.44 -1.96 4.26
C GLU A 176 15.30 -3.14 4.72
N GLU A 177 15.48 -3.29 6.04
CA GLU A 177 16.26 -4.40 6.61
C GLU A 177 15.61 -5.75 6.31
N VAL A 178 14.29 -5.86 6.49
CA VAL A 178 13.53 -7.08 6.17
C VAL A 178 13.61 -7.41 4.68
N LEU A 179 13.36 -6.44 3.81
CA LEU A 179 13.39 -6.63 2.36
C LEU A 179 14.77 -7.07 1.86
N ARG A 180 15.85 -6.46 2.37
CA ARG A 180 17.23 -6.92 2.07
C ARG A 180 17.47 -8.35 2.51
N SER A 181 16.93 -8.76 3.66
CA SER A 181 17.06 -10.14 4.14
C SER A 181 16.39 -11.15 3.21
N TRP A 182 15.38 -10.71 2.45
CA TRP A 182 14.67 -11.50 1.44
C TRP A 182 15.32 -11.43 0.05
N GLY A 183 16.37 -10.62 -0.11
CA GLY A 183 17.04 -10.39 -1.38
C GLY A 183 16.31 -9.42 -2.30
N LEU A 184 15.49 -8.55 -1.73
CA LEU A 184 14.70 -7.53 -2.40
C LEU A 184 15.30 -6.14 -2.20
N GLU A 185 15.14 -5.30 -3.21
CA GLU A 185 15.55 -3.90 -3.22
C GLU A 185 14.40 -3.01 -3.71
N GLY A 186 14.38 -1.74 -3.32
CA GLY A 186 13.47 -0.75 -3.91
C GLY A 186 13.70 -0.64 -5.42
N PHE A 187 12.62 -0.49 -6.18
CA PHE A 187 12.72 -0.56 -7.65
C PHE A 187 13.65 0.51 -8.24
N PHE A 188 13.62 1.73 -7.71
CA PHE A 188 14.48 2.85 -8.13
C PHE A 188 15.70 3.05 -7.25
N ALA A 189 15.99 2.13 -6.33
CA ALA A 189 17.12 2.28 -5.43
C ALA A 189 18.44 2.45 -6.20
N SER A 190 19.16 3.50 -5.88
CA SER A 190 20.53 3.73 -6.28
C SER A 190 21.39 3.91 -5.02
N GLY A 191 22.25 2.95 -4.74
CA GLY A 191 23.11 3.00 -3.56
C GLY A 191 22.49 2.37 -2.30
N SER A 192 22.81 2.93 -1.13
CA SER A 192 22.44 2.36 0.18
C SER A 192 21.05 2.76 0.69
N THR A 193 20.35 3.63 0.01
CA THR A 193 19.05 4.13 0.47
C THR A 193 17.93 3.57 -0.40
N LEU A 194 16.97 2.90 0.20
CA LEU A 194 15.72 2.52 -0.44
C LEU A 194 14.84 3.78 -0.57
N LEU A 195 14.54 4.14 -1.81
CA LEU A 195 13.42 5.02 -2.09
C LEU A 195 12.20 4.10 -2.25
N LEU A 196 11.39 4.02 -1.23
CA LEU A 196 10.14 3.27 -1.26
C LEU A 196 9.06 4.19 -1.86
N GLU A 197 8.93 4.19 -3.19
CA GLU A 197 7.70 4.73 -3.78
C GLU A 197 6.56 3.77 -3.43
N ALA A 198 5.44 4.30 -2.97
CA ALA A 198 4.28 3.50 -2.66
C ALA A 198 3.06 3.98 -3.46
N TYR A 199 2.31 3.03 -4.00
CA TYR A 199 0.93 3.25 -4.42
C TYR A 199 0.04 3.02 -3.21
N VAL A 200 -1.03 3.77 -3.11
CA VAL A 200 -1.92 3.76 -1.94
C VAL A 200 -3.28 3.23 -2.36
N ASP A 201 -3.74 2.19 -1.71
CA ASP A 201 -5.06 1.61 -1.89
C ASP A 201 -5.82 1.71 -0.55
N ASN A 202 -6.72 2.69 -0.45
CA ASN A 202 -7.48 3.00 0.74
C ASN A 202 -8.84 2.30 0.71
N VAL A 203 -9.21 1.70 1.82
CA VAL A 203 -10.52 1.11 2.04
C VAL A 203 -11.15 1.75 3.27
N ALA A 204 -12.37 2.26 3.14
CA ALA A 204 -13.12 2.80 4.26
C ALA A 204 -14.53 2.23 4.31
N VAL A 205 -14.99 1.85 5.50
CA VAL A 205 -16.35 1.41 5.76
C VAL A 205 -17.02 2.41 6.67
N VAL A 206 -18.15 2.97 6.23
CA VAL A 206 -18.95 3.93 6.99
C VAL A 206 -20.28 3.28 7.41
N PRO A 207 -20.93 3.82 8.47
CA PRO A 207 -22.23 3.33 8.88
C PRO A 207 -23.25 3.37 7.73
N GLN A 208 -24.13 2.36 7.63
CA GLN A 208 -25.11 2.24 6.55
C GLN A 208 -26.08 3.43 6.44
N ARG A 209 -26.29 4.20 7.51
CA ARG A 209 -27.08 5.42 7.45
C ARG A 209 -26.54 6.47 6.48
N PHE A 210 -25.26 6.41 6.13
CA PHE A 210 -24.60 7.29 5.16
C PHE A 210 -24.61 6.77 3.72
N ARG A 211 -25.53 5.89 3.39
CA ARG A 211 -25.61 5.15 2.12
C ARG A 211 -26.08 5.96 0.91
N SER A 212 -26.38 7.27 1.02
CA SER A 212 -26.73 8.03 -0.17
C SER A 212 -25.53 8.06 -1.15
N LEU A 213 -25.82 7.92 -2.45
CA LEU A 213 -24.74 7.92 -3.46
C LEU A 213 -23.93 9.21 -3.46
N ASP A 214 -24.58 10.34 -3.22
CA ASP A 214 -23.87 11.62 -3.10
C ASP A 214 -22.94 11.65 -1.89
N THR A 215 -23.39 11.17 -0.73
CA THR A 215 -22.55 11.05 0.46
C THR A 215 -21.34 10.14 0.22
N ILE A 216 -21.56 8.98 -0.39
CA ILE A 216 -20.50 8.02 -0.71
C ILE A 216 -19.49 8.64 -1.69
N ARG A 217 -19.99 9.33 -2.74
CA ARG A 217 -19.14 10.02 -3.72
C ARG A 217 -18.23 11.05 -3.04
N ARG A 218 -18.79 11.94 -2.24
CA ARG A 218 -18.03 12.98 -1.52
C ARG A 218 -17.04 12.38 -0.54
N ALA A 219 -17.45 11.36 0.20
CA ALA A 219 -16.56 10.71 1.16
C ALA A 219 -15.40 9.98 0.47
N ALA A 220 -15.62 9.32 -0.69
CA ALA A 220 -14.56 8.70 -1.48
C ALA A 220 -13.55 9.74 -1.98
N PHE A 221 -14.03 10.87 -2.47
CA PHE A 221 -13.20 11.98 -2.92
C PHE A 221 -12.38 12.57 -1.75
N ASN A 222 -13.00 12.82 -0.60
CA ASN A 222 -12.30 13.34 0.57
C ASN A 222 -11.25 12.36 1.12
N LEU A 223 -11.55 11.06 1.14
CA LEU A 223 -10.58 10.04 1.51
C LEU A 223 -9.37 10.04 0.56
N HIS A 224 -9.63 10.23 -0.74
CA HIS A 224 -8.61 10.32 -1.76
C HIS A 224 -7.68 11.54 -1.57
N LEU A 225 -8.24 12.71 -1.24
CA LEU A 225 -7.49 13.94 -0.98
C LEU A 225 -6.60 13.87 0.27
N MET A 226 -6.86 12.94 1.19
CA MET A 226 -6.01 12.73 2.37
C MET A 226 -4.67 12.10 2.02
N SER A 227 -4.56 11.46 0.86
CA SER A 227 -3.35 10.76 0.42
C SER A 227 -2.46 11.69 -0.41
N PRO A 228 -1.27 12.09 0.04
CA PRO A 228 -0.29 12.70 -0.86
C PRO A 228 0.04 11.71 -2.02
N PRO A 229 0.24 12.15 -3.23
CA PRO A 229 0.39 13.50 -3.73
C PRO A 229 -0.93 14.14 -4.23
N ASN A 230 -2.07 13.65 -3.82
CA ASN A 230 -3.37 14.08 -4.34
C ASN A 230 -3.91 15.36 -3.66
N ALA A 231 -3.09 16.03 -2.85
CA ALA A 231 -3.45 17.33 -2.32
C ALA A 231 -3.73 18.29 -3.50
N LEU A 232 -4.89 18.94 -3.48
CA LEU A 232 -5.21 19.96 -4.46
C LEU A 232 -4.15 21.06 -4.44
N ALA A 233 -3.66 21.44 -5.62
CA ALA A 233 -2.83 22.62 -5.77
C ALA A 233 -3.71 23.87 -5.74
N GLU A 234 -3.14 25.02 -5.37
CA GLU A 234 -3.88 26.30 -5.27
C GLU A 234 -4.47 26.76 -6.61
N ASP A 235 -3.93 26.24 -7.72
CA ASP A 235 -4.32 26.56 -9.09
C ASP A 235 -5.23 25.49 -9.73
N ASP A 236 -5.58 24.42 -9.00
CA ASP A 236 -6.50 23.40 -9.51
C ASP A 236 -7.91 23.95 -9.68
N SER A 237 -8.49 23.74 -10.87
CA SER A 237 -9.87 24.08 -11.16
C SER A 237 -10.82 22.91 -10.88
N GLU A 238 -12.13 23.19 -10.81
CA GLU A 238 -13.16 22.16 -10.67
C GLU A 238 -13.12 21.13 -11.81
N GLU A 239 -12.84 21.60 -13.04
CA GLU A 239 -12.71 20.74 -14.23
C GLU A 239 -11.48 19.83 -14.14
N ASP A 240 -10.35 20.34 -13.61
CA ASP A 240 -9.13 19.57 -13.41
C ASP A 240 -9.35 18.44 -12.38
N VAL A 241 -10.08 18.74 -11.32
CA VAL A 241 -10.45 17.75 -10.29
C VAL A 241 -11.35 16.67 -10.87
N ASP A 242 -12.39 17.02 -11.63
CA ASP A 242 -13.30 16.05 -12.23
C ASP A 242 -12.63 15.18 -13.31
N TYR A 243 -11.64 15.73 -14.02
CA TYR A 243 -10.89 15.00 -15.03
C TYR A 243 -9.83 14.07 -14.43
N VAL A 244 -9.10 14.54 -13.42
CA VAL A 244 -7.99 13.79 -12.80
C VAL A 244 -8.51 12.75 -11.83
N TYR A 245 -9.59 13.03 -11.09
CA TYR A 245 -10.15 12.16 -10.06
C TYR A 245 -11.47 11.55 -10.52
N ALA A 246 -11.39 10.45 -11.29
CA ALA A 246 -12.58 9.72 -11.70
C ALA A 246 -13.30 9.11 -10.48
N VAL A 247 -14.31 9.79 -10.00
CA VAL A 247 -15.17 9.26 -8.91
C VAL A 247 -16.30 8.45 -9.52
N LYS A 248 -16.35 7.16 -9.18
CA LYS A 248 -17.42 6.24 -9.55
C LYS A 248 -18.22 5.85 -8.32
N THR A 249 -19.53 5.79 -8.46
CA THR A 249 -20.40 5.27 -7.42
C THR A 249 -21.31 4.21 -8.02
N GLN A 250 -21.57 3.16 -7.27
CA GLN A 250 -22.44 2.07 -7.70
C GLN A 250 -23.36 1.62 -6.58
N GLU A 251 -24.54 1.20 -7.01
CA GLU A 251 -25.56 0.58 -6.18
C GLU A 251 -25.74 -0.88 -6.61
N LEU A 252 -25.51 -1.80 -5.67
CA LEU A 252 -25.73 -3.22 -5.87
C LEU A 252 -26.62 -3.72 -4.74
N GLY A 253 -27.94 -3.80 -5.01
CA GLY A 253 -28.91 -4.17 -3.99
C GLY A 253 -28.90 -3.20 -2.80
N THR A 254 -28.50 -3.67 -1.62
CA THR A 254 -28.34 -2.85 -0.42
C THR A 254 -26.95 -2.20 -0.29
N TYR A 255 -25.99 -2.63 -1.08
CA TYR A 255 -24.64 -2.10 -1.07
C TYR A 255 -24.56 -0.78 -1.82
N ARG A 256 -23.87 0.16 -1.22
CA ARG A 256 -23.49 1.44 -1.81
C ARG A 256 -22.00 1.59 -1.64
N TRP A 257 -21.28 1.74 -2.73
CA TRP A 257 -19.87 1.99 -2.69
C TRP A 257 -19.46 3.09 -3.68
N GLY A 258 -18.33 3.70 -3.41
CA GLY A 258 -17.68 4.67 -4.29
C GLY A 258 -16.19 4.40 -4.38
N CYS A 259 -15.62 4.76 -5.50
CA CYS A 259 -14.19 4.66 -5.76
C CYS A 259 -13.70 5.95 -6.40
N CYS A 260 -12.54 6.42 -5.96
CA CYS A 260 -11.80 7.53 -6.56
C CYS A 260 -10.41 7.04 -6.94
N VAL A 261 -9.97 7.32 -8.17
CA VAL A 261 -8.72 6.78 -8.72
C VAL A 261 -7.86 7.90 -9.28
N SER A 262 -6.59 7.90 -8.95
CA SER A 262 -5.55 8.71 -9.58
C SER A 262 -4.37 7.86 -10.01
N SER A 263 -3.28 8.49 -10.43
CA SER A 263 -2.07 7.80 -10.89
C SER A 263 -1.37 6.96 -9.82
N GLN A 264 -1.55 7.27 -8.54
CA GLN A 264 -0.84 6.63 -7.43
C GLN A 264 -1.75 6.20 -6.28
N THR A 265 -3.02 6.57 -6.31
CA THR A 265 -3.94 6.30 -5.21
C THR A 265 -5.27 5.78 -5.74
N ILE A 266 -5.78 4.76 -5.08
CA ILE A 266 -7.16 4.31 -5.21
C ILE A 266 -7.79 4.43 -3.83
N SER A 267 -9.03 4.90 -3.77
CA SER A 267 -9.76 5.01 -2.51
C SER A 267 -11.16 4.45 -2.68
N TYR A 268 -11.45 3.42 -1.93
CA TYR A 268 -12.77 2.79 -1.86
C TYR A 268 -13.50 3.18 -0.60
N ILE A 269 -14.77 3.46 -0.70
CA ILE A 269 -15.64 3.65 0.44
C ILE A 269 -16.95 2.91 0.24
N MET A 270 -17.43 2.29 1.29
CA MET A 270 -18.72 1.60 1.27
C MET A 270 -19.50 1.85 2.55
N ALA A 271 -20.83 1.83 2.43
CA ALA A 271 -21.72 1.86 3.57
C ALA A 271 -22.10 0.42 3.93
N ASN A 272 -21.76 0.01 5.16
CA ASN A 272 -22.03 -1.35 5.67
C ASN A 272 -22.60 -1.29 7.09
N GLU A 273 -23.54 -2.18 7.40
CA GLU A 273 -24.17 -2.26 8.72
C GLU A 273 -23.19 -2.72 9.80
N THR A 274 -22.30 -3.65 9.44
CA THR A 274 -21.39 -4.30 10.38
C THR A 274 -20.12 -3.49 10.65
N LEU A 275 -19.78 -2.55 9.78
CA LEU A 275 -18.48 -1.83 9.81
C LEU A 275 -17.28 -2.80 9.89
N ASP A 276 -17.39 -3.94 9.23
CA ASP A 276 -16.36 -4.98 9.25
C ASP A 276 -15.25 -4.65 8.24
N ILE A 277 -14.28 -3.85 8.71
CA ILE A 277 -13.14 -3.47 7.89
C ILE A 277 -12.21 -4.66 7.61
N ASP A 278 -12.16 -5.65 8.50
CA ASP A 278 -11.27 -6.80 8.32
C ASP A 278 -11.75 -7.67 7.15
N ALA A 279 -13.06 -7.87 7.03
CA ALA A 279 -13.65 -8.55 5.88
C ALA A 279 -13.44 -7.78 4.58
N GLU A 280 -13.58 -6.44 4.60
CA GLU A 280 -13.38 -5.61 3.40
C GLU A 280 -11.91 -5.54 2.98
N MET A 281 -10.97 -5.48 3.92
CA MET A 281 -9.55 -5.57 3.61
C MET A 281 -9.17 -6.95 3.06
N ALA A 282 -9.79 -8.02 3.59
CA ALA A 282 -9.59 -9.36 3.06
C ALA A 282 -10.16 -9.51 1.64
N ALA A 283 -11.35 -8.97 1.37
CA ALA A 283 -11.93 -8.94 0.03
C ALA A 283 -11.06 -8.15 -0.95
N GLN A 284 -10.60 -6.97 -0.56
CA GLN A 284 -9.68 -6.16 -1.38
C GLN A 284 -8.39 -6.92 -1.71
N ALA A 285 -7.84 -7.69 -0.77
CA ALA A 285 -6.66 -8.51 -1.01
C ALA A 285 -6.91 -9.64 -2.02
N GLN A 286 -8.13 -10.17 -2.08
CA GLN A 286 -8.50 -11.25 -2.99
C GLN A 286 -8.84 -10.77 -4.40
N ASP A 287 -9.45 -9.60 -4.53
CA ASP A 287 -10.04 -9.13 -5.78
C ASP A 287 -9.32 -7.88 -6.32
N GLY A 288 -9.25 -6.82 -5.54
CA GLY A 288 -8.78 -5.50 -5.96
C GLY A 288 -7.27 -5.45 -6.16
N LEU A 289 -6.50 -5.88 -5.16
CA LEU A 289 -5.04 -5.85 -5.23
C LEU A 289 -4.47 -6.66 -6.40
N PRO A 290 -4.88 -7.90 -6.67
CA PRO A 290 -4.34 -8.65 -7.80
C PRO A 290 -4.56 -7.96 -9.15
N LEU A 291 -5.71 -7.33 -9.36
CA LEU A 291 -6.01 -6.60 -10.59
C LEU A 291 -5.15 -5.33 -10.71
N LEU A 292 -5.02 -4.57 -9.64
CA LEU A 292 -4.15 -3.39 -9.60
C LEU A 292 -2.68 -3.78 -9.83
N LEU A 293 -2.23 -4.85 -9.20
CA LEU A 293 -0.86 -5.35 -9.37
C LEU A 293 -0.56 -5.82 -10.79
N MET A 294 -1.54 -6.36 -11.52
CA MET A 294 -1.35 -6.71 -12.93
C MET A 294 -1.05 -5.47 -13.79
N ALA A 295 -1.76 -4.36 -13.56
CA ALA A 295 -1.50 -3.10 -14.26
C ALA A 295 -0.12 -2.52 -13.88
N LEU A 296 0.23 -2.55 -12.60
CA LEU A 296 1.55 -2.11 -12.13
C LEU A 296 2.67 -3.02 -12.64
N TYR A 297 2.43 -4.33 -12.69
CA TYR A 297 3.39 -5.29 -13.23
C TYR A 297 3.77 -5.00 -14.68
N GLU A 298 2.81 -4.69 -15.53
CA GLU A 298 3.09 -4.29 -16.91
C GLU A 298 4.01 -3.06 -16.94
N LYS A 299 3.66 -2.01 -16.23
CA LYS A 299 4.46 -0.78 -16.13
C LYS A 299 5.89 -1.07 -15.65
N TYR A 300 6.03 -1.76 -14.52
CA TYR A 300 7.34 -1.98 -13.90
C TYR A 300 8.20 -3.00 -14.66
N THR A 301 7.58 -3.94 -15.37
CA THR A 301 8.29 -4.85 -16.26
C THR A 301 8.92 -4.11 -17.44
N CYS A 302 8.19 -3.19 -18.08
CA CYS A 302 8.76 -2.34 -19.13
C CYS A 302 9.91 -1.48 -18.62
N LEU A 303 9.78 -0.87 -17.44
CA LEU A 303 10.84 -0.10 -16.81
C LEU A 303 12.05 -0.97 -16.46
N ARG A 304 11.83 -2.20 -15.99
CA ARG A 304 12.93 -3.15 -15.69
C ARG A 304 13.71 -3.54 -16.93
N PHE A 305 13.06 -3.82 -18.04
CA PHE A 305 13.74 -4.08 -19.31
C PHE A 305 14.57 -2.89 -19.77
N ALA A 306 14.05 -1.66 -19.68
CA ALA A 306 14.80 -0.47 -20.01
C ALA A 306 16.06 -0.32 -19.15
N GLN A 307 15.99 -0.60 -17.83
CA GLN A 307 17.15 -0.60 -16.94
C GLN A 307 18.19 -1.65 -17.35
N LEU A 308 17.76 -2.88 -17.69
CA LEU A 308 18.66 -3.97 -18.07
C LEU A 308 19.37 -3.68 -19.40
N ILE A 309 18.66 -3.13 -20.40
CA ILE A 309 19.25 -2.72 -21.69
C ILE A 309 20.30 -1.63 -21.46
N THR A 310 19.97 -0.59 -20.69
CA THR A 310 20.90 0.50 -20.38
C THR A 310 22.15 0.00 -19.64
N ALA A 311 22.01 -0.97 -18.74
CA ALA A 311 23.12 -1.57 -18.04
C ALA A 311 24.02 -2.40 -18.97
N ALA A 312 23.44 -3.13 -19.93
CA ALA A 312 24.18 -3.89 -20.95
C ALA A 312 24.98 -2.98 -21.88
N ASP A 313 24.39 -1.89 -22.35
CA ASP A 313 25.07 -0.90 -23.21
C ASP A 313 26.26 -0.25 -22.49
N LYS A 314 26.10 0.12 -21.22
CA LYS A 314 27.21 0.68 -20.40
C LYS A 314 28.35 -0.34 -20.23
N LYS A 315 28.07 -1.62 -20.10
CA LYS A 315 29.09 -2.68 -20.05
C LYS A 315 29.85 -2.81 -21.38
N SER A 316 29.12 -2.83 -22.49
CA SER A 316 29.71 -2.91 -23.84
C SER A 316 30.62 -1.71 -24.11
N MET A 317 30.20 -0.50 -23.80
CA MET A 317 31.03 0.71 -23.96
C MET A 317 32.28 0.69 -23.09
N LYS A 318 32.24 0.16 -21.87
CA LYS A 318 33.43 0.02 -21.01
C LYS A 318 34.43 -0.99 -21.59
N GLN A 319 33.94 -2.12 -22.10
CA GLN A 319 34.81 -3.14 -22.71
C GLN A 319 35.47 -2.63 -23.99
N SER A 320 34.78 -1.85 -24.82
CA SER A 320 35.35 -1.23 -26.03
C SER A 320 36.42 -0.14 -25.74
N ARG A 321 36.42 0.47 -24.54
CA ARG A 321 37.40 1.46 -24.10
C ARG A 321 38.66 0.85 -23.47
N ILE A 322 38.56 -0.37 -22.95
CA ILE A 322 39.69 -1.08 -22.33
C ILE A 322 40.50 -1.88 -23.37
N GLY A 323 39.89 -2.18 -24.53
CA GLY A 323 40.53 -2.90 -25.64
C GLY A 323 41.22 -2.00 -26.68
N LYS A 324 41.36 -0.71 -26.40
CA LYS A 324 42.20 0.24 -27.15
C LYS A 324 43.32 0.72 -26.27
#